data_930f98ddc18f05f2a40573614293f31c
#
_entry.id   930f98ddc18f05f2a40573614293f31c
#
_cell.length_a   1.000
_cell.length_b   1.000
_cell.length_c   1.000
_cell.angle_alpha   90.00
_cell.angle_beta   90.00
_cell.angle_gamma   90.00
#
_symmetry.space_group_name_H-M   'P 1'
#
loop_
_entity.id
_entity.type
_entity.pdbx_description
1 polymer ?
#
loop_
_entity_poly.entity_id
_entity_poly.type
_entity_poly.pdbx_seq_one_letter_code
_entity_poly.pdbx_strand_id
1 'polypeptide(L)' 'MKYVCQVCGYVHEGETAPEECPLCFVGPEDFKEITDEE' A
#
# COMPACT_ATOMS: atom_id res chain seq x y z
N MET A 1 0.32 9.05 5.73
CA MET A 1 1.24 8.16 5.03
C MET A 1 0.48 7.30 4.04
N LYS A 2 1.13 6.93 2.99
CA LYS A 2 0.49 6.15 1.94
C LYS A 2 1.29 4.90 1.65
N TYR A 3 0.59 3.89 1.19
CA TYR A 3 1.22 2.64 0.80
C TYR A 3 0.76 2.29 -0.60
N VAL A 4 1.71 1.96 -1.45
CA VAL A 4 1.41 1.66 -2.84
C VAL A 4 1.74 0.21 -3.12
N CYS A 5 0.76 -0.52 -3.65
CA CYS A 5 0.97 -1.90 -4.04
C CYS A 5 1.86 -1.90 -5.28
N GLN A 6 2.95 -2.64 -5.21
CA GLN A 6 3.90 -2.65 -6.32
C GLN A 6 3.51 -3.68 -7.38
N VAL A 7 2.41 -4.36 -7.18
CA VAL A 7 1.94 -5.35 -8.13
C VAL A 7 0.87 -4.78 -9.03
N CYS A 8 -0.15 -4.16 -8.44
CA CYS A 8 -1.26 -3.63 -9.22
C CYS A 8 -1.36 -2.11 -9.16
N GLY A 9 -0.58 -1.47 -8.30
CA GLY A 9 -0.59 -0.02 -8.23
C GLY A 9 -1.66 0.56 -7.33
N TYR A 10 -2.25 -0.27 -6.50
CA TYR A 10 -3.27 0.22 -5.58
C TYR A 10 -2.64 1.12 -4.52
N VAL A 11 -3.31 2.22 -4.22
CA VAL A 11 -2.82 3.16 -3.22
C VAL A 11 -3.71 3.06 -1.98
N HIS A 12 -3.06 2.83 -0.85
CA HIS A 12 -3.76 2.73 0.43
C HIS A 12 -3.28 3.87 1.33
N GLU A 13 -4.23 4.62 1.87
CA GLU A 13 -3.89 5.72 2.78
C GLU A 13 -4.18 5.29 4.20
N GLY A 14 -3.19 5.47 5.07
CA GLY A 14 -3.33 5.10 6.45
C GLY A 14 -1.98 5.04 7.11
N GLU A 15 -1.98 4.70 8.38
CA GLU A 15 -0.74 4.64 9.14
C GLU A 15 0.00 3.33 8.93
N THR A 16 -0.70 2.32 8.46
CA THR A 16 -0.08 1.02 8.22
C THR A 16 -0.59 0.45 6.93
N ALA A 17 0.18 -0.46 6.37
CA ALA A 17 -0.25 -1.13 5.17
C ALA A 17 -1.45 -2.02 5.47
N PRO A 18 -2.30 -2.27 4.47
CA PRO A 18 -3.44 -3.17 4.66
C PRO A 18 -2.94 -4.60 4.81
N GLU A 19 -3.82 -5.46 5.30
CA GLU A 19 -3.46 -6.85 5.46
C GLU A 19 -3.15 -7.49 4.12
N GLU A 20 -3.82 -7.02 3.09
CA GLU A 20 -3.57 -7.52 1.75
C GLU A 20 -4.20 -6.55 0.78
N CYS A 21 -3.70 -6.58 -0.45
CA CYS A 21 -4.23 -5.72 -1.49
C CYS A 21 -5.62 -6.24 -1.89
N PRO A 22 -6.64 -5.37 -1.85
CA PRO A 22 -7.98 -5.81 -2.23
C PRO A 22 -8.13 -6.04 -3.73
N LEU A 23 -7.15 -5.64 -4.51
CA LEU A 23 -7.24 -5.79 -5.95
C LEU A 23 -6.48 -7.02 -6.45
N CYS A 24 -5.28 -7.22 -5.97
CA CYS A 24 -4.48 -8.35 -6.44
C CYS A 24 -4.16 -9.34 -5.33
N PHE A 25 -4.58 -9.04 -4.12
CA PHE A 25 -4.49 -9.98 -3.00
C PHE A 25 -3.07 -10.34 -2.61
N VAL A 26 -2.13 -9.47 -2.88
CA VAL A 26 -0.76 -9.69 -2.40
C VAL A 26 -0.68 -9.18 -0.97
N GLY A 27 0.30 -9.68 -0.25
CA GLY A 27 0.47 -9.29 1.14
C GLY A 27 0.99 -7.88 1.29
N PRO A 28 1.05 -7.40 2.54
CA PRO A 28 1.53 -6.04 2.79
C PRO A 28 3.01 -5.88 2.46
N GLU A 29 3.73 -6.95 2.34
CA GLU A 29 5.14 -6.87 2.02
C GLU A 29 5.37 -6.33 0.62
N ASP A 30 4.35 -6.37 -0.23
CA ASP A 30 4.45 -5.83 -1.58
C ASP A 30 3.99 -4.39 -1.64
N PHE A 31 3.75 -3.78 -0.52
CA PHE A 31 3.40 -2.38 -0.46
C PHE A 31 4.62 -1.55 -0.13
N LYS A 32 4.72 -0.41 -0.78
CA LYS A 32 5.81 0.52 -0.52
C LYS A 32 5.28 1.72 0.23
N GLU A 33 5.95 2.03 1.34
CA GLU A 33 5.53 3.16 2.15
C GLU A 33 5.99 4.45 1.50
N ILE A 34 5.08 5.39 1.37
CA ILE A 34 5.38 6.70 0.80
C ILE A 34 5.02 7.74 1.84
N THR A 35 5.98 8.56 2.20
CA THR A 35 5.73 9.66 3.11
C THR A 35 5.11 10.80 2.32
N ASP A 36 3.90 11.15 2.70
CA ASP A 36 3.16 12.19 2.01
C ASP A 36 3.17 13.44 2.87
N GLU A 37 4.18 14.27 2.69
CA GLU A 37 4.26 15.49 3.47
C GLU A 37 4.27 16.70 2.57
N GLU A 38 3.76 17.77 3.09
CA GLU A 38 3.64 19.03 2.35
C GLU A 38 4.85 19.92 2.49
#